data_258125d9bd6efccdd7a1cd06c72886da
#
_entry.id   258125d9bd6efccdd7a1cd06c72886da
#
_cell.length_a   1.000
_cell.length_b   1.000
_cell.length_c   1.000
_cell.angle_alpha   90.00
_cell.angle_beta   90.00
_cell.angle_gamma   90.00
#
_symmetry.space_group_name_H-M   'P 1'
#
loop_
_entity.id
_entity.type
_entity.pdbx_description
1 polymer ?
#
loop_
_entity_poly.entity_id
_entity_poly.type
_entity_poly.pdbx_seq_one_letter_code
_entity_poly.pdbx_strand_id
1 'polypeptide(L)'
;LKDIFSSSLMAQVAMAVAMFVLMEIVGVWFLNYKMNIPVERLGAANVVMHCSIVSFVLGLVNTPFSAEIIAYEHFGIFAYLTLAESIMKLLVVFLLGISPYDKLETYAFLLLMVTIIIQCFYLLYCRKHFAECRTLKKFNKSLFKEMTGFAGWSFFGNASWTLNSQGVDILINLFFGVTLNAARGIANQVNSIVQGFVSNFMVTMN
;
A
#
# COMPACT_ATOMS: atom_id res chain seq x y z
N LEU A 1 -16.48 19.96 -0.65
CA LEU A 1 -16.07 18.59 -0.29
C LEU A 1 -16.40 17.59 -1.41
N LYS A 2 -17.66 17.47 -1.90
CA LYS A 2 -18.06 16.54 -2.98
C LYS A 2 -17.19 16.64 -4.23
N ASP A 3 -16.87 17.84 -4.68
CA ASP A 3 -16.07 18.05 -5.89
C ASP A 3 -14.59 17.66 -5.64
N ILE A 4 -14.09 17.89 -4.44
CA ILE A 4 -12.73 17.49 -4.01
C ILE A 4 -12.65 15.97 -3.97
N PHE A 5 -13.58 15.30 -3.28
CA PHE A 5 -13.61 13.84 -3.22
C PHE A 5 -13.70 13.19 -4.59
N SER A 6 -14.63 13.65 -5.45
CA SER A 6 -14.81 13.11 -6.80
C SER A 6 -13.56 13.30 -7.67
N SER A 7 -12.93 14.48 -7.61
CA SER A 7 -11.70 14.76 -8.37
C SER A 7 -10.52 13.94 -7.85
N SER A 8 -10.39 13.78 -6.52
CA SER A 8 -9.38 12.94 -5.89
C SER A 8 -9.54 11.47 -6.27
N LEU A 9 -10.77 10.95 -6.18
CA LEU A 9 -11.04 9.56 -6.54
C LEU A 9 -10.73 9.27 -8.02
N MET A 10 -11.16 10.15 -8.93
CA MET A 10 -10.86 10.01 -10.37
C MET A 10 -9.35 10.06 -10.64
N ALA A 11 -8.63 10.95 -9.96
CA ALA A 11 -7.17 11.04 -10.06
C ALA A 11 -6.49 9.76 -9.56
N GLN A 12 -6.93 9.23 -8.41
CA GLN A 12 -6.39 8.00 -7.85
C GLN A 12 -6.69 6.78 -8.71
N VAL A 13 -7.89 6.68 -9.27
CA VAL A 13 -8.24 5.60 -10.21
C VAL A 13 -7.39 5.68 -11.47
N ALA A 14 -7.21 6.87 -12.05
CA ALA A 14 -6.36 7.04 -13.23
C ALA A 14 -4.90 6.65 -12.94
N MET A 15 -4.38 7.08 -11.77
CA MET A 15 -3.03 6.71 -11.33
C MET A 15 -2.93 5.21 -11.05
N ALA A 16 -3.92 4.60 -10.41
CA ALA A 16 -3.99 3.18 -10.14
C ALA A 16 -3.93 2.34 -11.43
N VAL A 17 -4.70 2.74 -12.46
CA VAL A 17 -4.68 2.08 -13.78
C VAL A 17 -3.31 2.24 -14.46
N ALA A 18 -2.74 3.44 -14.44
CA ALA A 18 -1.42 3.67 -15.02
C ALA A 18 -0.33 2.83 -14.33
N MET A 19 -0.35 2.78 -13.00
CA MET A 19 0.59 1.99 -12.20
C MET A 19 0.36 0.49 -12.37
N PHE A 20 -0.89 0.04 -12.49
CA PHE A 20 -1.20 -1.36 -12.80
C PHE A 20 -0.54 -1.79 -14.10
N VAL A 21 -0.77 -1.05 -15.19
CA VAL A 21 -0.19 -1.36 -16.51
C VAL A 21 1.33 -1.32 -16.47
N LEU A 22 1.91 -0.31 -15.81
CA LEU A 22 3.36 -0.18 -15.69
C LEU A 22 3.96 -1.36 -14.90
N MET A 23 3.36 -1.72 -13.76
CA MET A 23 3.86 -2.81 -12.93
C MET A 23 3.67 -4.19 -13.59
N GLU A 24 2.58 -4.41 -14.34
CA GLU A 24 2.39 -5.64 -15.11
C GLU A 24 3.43 -5.78 -16.21
N ILE A 25 3.72 -4.71 -16.95
CA ILE A 25 4.70 -4.77 -18.04
C ILE A 25 6.13 -4.86 -17.49
N VAL A 26 6.52 -3.89 -16.66
CA VAL A 26 7.91 -3.77 -16.17
C VAL A 26 8.21 -4.80 -15.08
N GLY A 27 7.30 -5.00 -14.15
CA GLY A 27 7.47 -5.88 -13.00
C GLY A 27 7.55 -7.35 -13.43
N VAL A 28 6.62 -7.80 -14.26
CA VAL A 28 6.61 -9.17 -14.78
C VAL A 28 7.82 -9.43 -15.68
N TRP A 29 8.19 -8.45 -16.53
CA TRP A 29 9.42 -8.56 -17.33
C TRP A 29 10.65 -8.67 -16.44
N PHE A 30 10.79 -7.81 -15.42
CA PHE A 30 11.93 -7.80 -14.50
C PHE A 30 12.02 -9.10 -13.71
N LEU A 31 10.90 -9.59 -13.19
CA LEU A 31 10.83 -10.83 -12.42
C LEU A 31 11.27 -12.05 -13.26
N ASN A 32 10.82 -12.15 -14.50
CA ASN A 32 11.08 -13.32 -15.34
C ASN A 32 12.46 -13.30 -16.03
N TYR A 33 13.05 -12.10 -16.28
CA TYR A 33 14.28 -12.00 -17.05
C TYR A 33 15.49 -11.50 -16.28
N LYS A 34 15.30 -10.82 -15.17
CA LYS A 34 16.40 -10.20 -14.42
C LYS A 34 16.61 -10.80 -13.02
N MET A 35 15.56 -11.36 -12.41
CA MET A 35 15.69 -11.96 -11.09
C MET A 35 16.21 -13.40 -11.18
N ASN A 36 17.08 -13.76 -10.23
CA ASN A 36 17.68 -15.09 -10.14
C ASN A 36 16.78 -16.01 -9.28
N ILE A 37 15.62 -16.41 -9.87
CA ILE A 37 14.65 -17.27 -9.20
C ILE A 37 14.77 -18.68 -9.78
N PRO A 38 14.79 -19.74 -8.94
CA PRO A 38 14.75 -21.12 -9.40
C PRO A 38 13.51 -21.36 -10.28
N VAL A 39 13.70 -22.09 -11.39
CA VAL A 39 12.63 -22.34 -12.39
C VAL A 39 11.38 -22.96 -11.75
N GLU A 40 11.58 -23.83 -10.75
CA GLU A 40 10.51 -24.48 -9.99
C GLU A 40 9.65 -23.51 -9.18
N ARG A 41 10.18 -22.33 -8.82
CA ARG A 41 9.54 -21.30 -8.01
C ARG A 41 9.05 -20.11 -8.82
N LEU A 42 9.35 -20.08 -10.11
CA LEU A 42 8.99 -18.95 -10.98
C LEU A 42 7.47 -18.78 -11.10
N GLY A 43 6.71 -19.88 -11.15
CA GLY A 43 5.25 -19.85 -11.14
C GLY A 43 4.68 -19.19 -9.90
N ALA A 44 5.12 -19.65 -8.72
CA ALA A 44 4.71 -19.06 -7.44
C ALA A 44 5.10 -17.57 -7.32
N ALA A 45 6.29 -17.20 -7.79
CA ALA A 45 6.75 -15.81 -7.79
C ALA A 45 5.87 -14.91 -8.66
N ASN A 46 5.42 -15.38 -9.83
CA ASN A 46 4.49 -14.63 -10.69
C ASN A 46 3.13 -14.46 -10.00
N VAL A 47 2.58 -15.49 -9.36
CA VAL A 47 1.32 -15.37 -8.58
C VAL A 47 1.45 -14.31 -7.48
N VAL A 48 2.54 -14.33 -6.71
CA VAL A 48 2.81 -13.33 -5.67
C VAL A 48 2.89 -11.92 -6.27
N MET A 49 3.56 -11.77 -7.41
CA MET A 49 3.70 -10.50 -8.11
C MET A 49 2.33 -9.92 -8.49
N HIS A 50 1.50 -10.72 -9.18
CA HIS A 50 0.16 -10.28 -9.58
C HIS A 50 -0.73 -9.95 -8.38
N CYS A 51 -0.74 -10.79 -7.33
CA CYS A 51 -1.48 -10.50 -6.09
C CYS A 51 -1.00 -9.20 -5.44
N SER A 52 0.30 -8.94 -5.43
CA SER A 52 0.88 -7.73 -4.86
C SER A 52 0.52 -6.48 -5.67
N ILE A 53 0.56 -6.57 -7.00
CA ILE A 53 0.16 -5.47 -7.89
C ILE A 53 -1.31 -5.12 -7.67
N VAL A 54 -2.20 -6.12 -7.64
CA VAL A 54 -3.63 -5.90 -7.37
C VAL A 54 -3.86 -5.28 -5.99
N SER A 55 -3.20 -5.80 -4.95
CA SER A 55 -3.29 -5.25 -3.59
C SER A 55 -2.83 -3.78 -3.53
N PHE A 56 -1.74 -3.45 -4.21
CA PHE A 56 -1.22 -2.09 -4.28
C PHE A 56 -2.20 -1.14 -4.98
N VAL A 57 -2.73 -1.54 -6.12
CA VAL A 57 -3.73 -0.77 -6.89
C VAL A 57 -5.00 -0.53 -6.09
N LEU A 58 -5.51 -1.55 -5.40
CA LEU A 58 -6.63 -1.41 -4.49
C LEU A 58 -6.33 -0.41 -3.36
N GLY A 59 -5.12 -0.45 -2.80
CA GLY A 59 -4.66 0.52 -1.78
C GLY A 59 -4.69 1.95 -2.30
N LEU A 60 -4.24 2.20 -3.53
CA LEU A 60 -4.31 3.54 -4.15
C LEU A 60 -5.76 4.04 -4.26
N VAL A 61 -6.67 3.19 -4.73
CA VAL A 61 -8.09 3.55 -4.85
C VAL A 61 -8.75 3.80 -3.49
N ASN A 62 -8.24 3.19 -2.42
CA ASN A 62 -8.76 3.40 -1.07
C ASN A 62 -8.35 4.73 -0.43
N THR A 63 -7.26 5.33 -0.87
CA THR A 63 -6.70 6.55 -0.27
C THR A 63 -7.74 7.66 -0.06
N PRO A 64 -8.61 8.01 -1.02
CA PRO A 64 -9.64 9.03 -0.81
C PRO A 64 -10.66 8.65 0.27
N PHE A 65 -11.00 7.36 0.40
CA PHE A 65 -11.97 6.91 1.41
C PHE A 65 -11.39 6.99 2.84
N SER A 66 -10.14 6.59 3.02
CA SER A 66 -9.46 6.74 4.31
C SER A 66 -9.24 8.21 4.67
N ALA A 67 -8.90 9.05 3.71
CA ALA A 67 -8.76 10.50 3.90
C ALA A 67 -10.08 11.16 4.33
N GLU A 68 -11.21 10.73 3.75
CA GLU A 68 -12.54 11.24 4.12
C GLU A 68 -12.89 10.92 5.57
N ILE A 69 -12.62 9.68 6.03
CA ILE A 69 -12.83 9.27 7.42
C ILE A 69 -12.02 10.14 8.39
N ILE A 70 -10.76 10.42 8.05
CA ILE A 70 -9.87 11.28 8.84
C ILE A 70 -10.35 12.73 8.81
N ALA A 71 -10.78 13.25 7.66
CA ALA A 71 -11.26 14.61 7.49
C ALA A 71 -12.55 14.89 8.29
N TYR A 72 -13.39 13.88 8.50
CA TYR A 72 -14.56 13.95 9.37
C TYR A 72 -14.26 13.60 10.83
N GLU A 73 -12.97 13.46 11.20
CA GLU A 73 -12.52 13.14 12.56
C GLU A 73 -13.06 11.80 13.12
N HIS A 74 -13.46 10.88 12.23
CA HIS A 74 -13.93 9.55 12.61
C HIS A 74 -12.77 8.60 12.96
N PHE A 75 -11.80 9.06 13.77
CA PHE A 75 -10.58 8.33 14.13
C PHE A 75 -10.85 6.96 14.75
N GLY A 76 -11.96 6.81 15.50
CA GLY A 76 -12.33 5.53 16.08
C GLY A 76 -12.51 4.42 15.04
N ILE A 77 -13.25 4.71 13.95
CA ILE A 77 -13.45 3.76 12.85
C ILE A 77 -12.15 3.49 12.12
N PHE A 78 -11.34 4.53 11.86
CA PHE A 78 -10.03 4.35 11.24
C PHE A 78 -9.15 3.41 12.07
N ALA A 79 -9.10 3.60 13.39
CA ALA A 79 -8.35 2.74 14.31
C ALA A 79 -8.88 1.30 14.32
N TYR A 80 -10.22 1.10 14.36
CA TYR A 80 -10.81 -0.24 14.33
C TYR A 80 -10.52 -0.98 13.03
N LEU A 81 -10.60 -0.31 11.87
CA LEU A 81 -10.29 -0.93 10.58
C LEU A 81 -8.82 -1.30 10.46
N THR A 82 -7.91 -0.43 10.93
CA THR A 82 -6.47 -0.70 10.95
C THR A 82 -6.12 -1.85 11.90
N LEU A 83 -6.76 -1.90 13.07
CA LEU A 83 -6.59 -3.00 14.02
C LEU A 83 -7.11 -4.32 13.45
N ALA A 84 -8.31 -4.30 12.84
CA ALA A 84 -8.89 -5.47 12.19
C ALA A 84 -8.00 -5.99 11.06
N GLU A 85 -7.44 -5.10 10.23
CA GLU A 85 -6.48 -5.46 9.19
C GLU A 85 -5.25 -6.17 9.78
N SER A 86 -4.70 -5.63 10.87
CA SER A 86 -3.54 -6.20 11.56
C SER A 86 -3.83 -7.59 12.13
N ILE A 87 -4.99 -7.76 12.77
CA ILE A 87 -5.44 -9.06 13.29
C ILE A 87 -5.65 -10.06 12.16
N MET A 88 -6.28 -9.64 11.05
CA MET A 88 -6.49 -10.53 9.90
C MET A 88 -5.16 -10.96 9.26
N LYS A 89 -4.17 -10.05 9.13
CA LYS A 89 -2.83 -10.38 8.66
C LYS A 89 -2.12 -11.37 9.58
N LEU A 90 -2.29 -11.23 10.90
CA LEU A 90 -1.77 -12.19 11.88
C LEU A 90 -2.44 -13.57 11.71
N LEU A 91 -3.76 -13.62 11.54
CA LEU A 91 -4.49 -14.87 11.27
C LEU A 91 -4.01 -15.54 9.99
N VAL A 92 -3.68 -14.79 8.94
CA VAL A 92 -3.08 -15.34 7.70
C VAL A 92 -1.80 -16.11 8.00
N VAL A 93 -0.93 -15.58 8.87
CA VAL A 93 0.31 -16.28 9.25
C VAL A 93 0.03 -17.60 9.97
N PHE A 94 -0.96 -17.64 10.87
CA PHE A 94 -1.36 -18.89 11.53
C PHE A 94 -1.96 -19.90 10.54
N LEU A 95 -2.85 -19.45 9.63
CA LEU A 95 -3.45 -20.29 8.61
C LEU A 95 -2.41 -20.89 7.67
N LEU A 96 -1.35 -20.13 7.37
CA LEU A 96 -0.25 -20.59 6.55
C LEU A 96 0.50 -21.79 7.18
N GLY A 97 0.58 -21.85 8.52
CA GLY A 97 1.18 -22.96 9.25
C GLY A 97 0.45 -24.29 9.04
N ILE A 98 -0.85 -24.25 8.80
CA ILE A 98 -1.74 -25.41 8.68
C ILE A 98 -1.98 -25.78 7.20
N SER A 99 -1.69 -24.86 6.25
CA SER A 99 -1.97 -25.05 4.83
C SER A 99 -1.15 -26.21 4.22
N PRO A 100 -1.80 -27.14 3.50
CA PRO A 100 -1.12 -28.22 2.76
C PRO A 100 -0.58 -27.75 1.38
N TYR A 101 -0.96 -26.55 0.93
CA TYR A 101 -0.58 -25.98 -0.37
C TYR A 101 0.75 -25.23 -0.30
N ASP A 102 1.26 -24.79 -1.45
CA ASP A 102 2.45 -23.96 -1.49
C ASP A 102 2.27 -22.71 -0.62
N LYS A 103 3.15 -22.57 0.37
CA LYS A 103 3.03 -21.52 1.38
C LYS A 103 3.13 -20.12 0.80
N LEU A 104 3.92 -19.96 -0.27
CA LEU A 104 4.15 -18.66 -0.89
C LEU A 104 2.91 -18.18 -1.65
N GLU A 105 2.30 -19.03 -2.46
CA GLU A 105 1.08 -18.72 -3.21
C GLU A 105 -0.10 -18.50 -2.27
N THR A 106 -0.28 -19.41 -1.29
CA THR A 106 -1.34 -19.30 -0.28
C THR A 106 -1.23 -17.99 0.51
N TYR A 107 -0.03 -17.60 0.90
CA TYR A 107 0.21 -16.36 1.61
C TYR A 107 -0.20 -15.13 0.79
N ALA A 108 0.23 -15.07 -0.47
CA ALA A 108 -0.10 -13.95 -1.36
C ALA A 108 -1.61 -13.82 -1.59
N PHE A 109 -2.28 -14.96 -1.80
CA PHE A 109 -3.73 -14.98 -2.01
C PHE A 109 -4.51 -14.57 -0.76
N LEU A 110 -4.13 -15.08 0.42
CA LEU A 110 -4.77 -14.70 1.68
C LEU A 110 -4.58 -13.22 2.01
N LEU A 111 -3.39 -12.66 1.76
CA LEU A 111 -3.16 -11.21 1.93
C LEU A 111 -4.00 -10.38 0.97
N LEU A 112 -4.13 -10.80 -0.27
CA LEU A 112 -5.02 -10.14 -1.24
C LEU A 112 -6.47 -10.17 -0.74
N MET A 113 -6.95 -11.30 -0.23
CA MET A 113 -8.29 -11.42 0.35
C MET A 113 -8.50 -10.47 1.53
N VAL A 114 -7.53 -10.38 2.44
CA VAL A 114 -7.56 -9.41 3.56
C VAL A 114 -7.69 -7.99 3.02
N THR A 115 -6.87 -7.63 2.03
CA THR A 115 -6.92 -6.31 1.39
C THR A 115 -8.31 -6.03 0.82
N ILE A 116 -8.89 -6.94 0.04
CA ILE A 116 -10.22 -6.77 -0.55
C ILE A 116 -11.28 -6.58 0.54
N ILE A 117 -11.27 -7.39 1.58
CA ILE A 117 -12.24 -7.31 2.69
C ILE A 117 -12.16 -5.94 3.37
N ILE A 118 -10.98 -5.50 3.72
CA ILE A 118 -10.77 -4.20 4.39
C ILE A 118 -11.19 -3.04 3.46
N GLN A 119 -10.86 -3.10 2.17
CA GLN A 119 -11.29 -2.10 1.18
C GLN A 119 -12.81 -2.04 1.05
N CYS A 120 -13.48 -3.18 1.04
CA CYS A 120 -14.93 -3.24 1.04
C CYS A 120 -15.52 -2.56 2.29
N PHE A 121 -14.94 -2.76 3.47
CA PHE A 121 -15.39 -2.09 4.69
C PHE A 121 -15.22 -0.57 4.61
N TYR A 122 -14.08 -0.07 4.13
CA TYR A 122 -13.88 1.37 3.90
C TYR A 122 -14.94 1.94 2.96
N LEU A 123 -15.15 1.28 1.82
CA LEU A 123 -16.14 1.71 0.82
C LEU A 123 -17.57 1.72 1.36
N LEU A 124 -17.97 0.65 2.02
CA LEU A 124 -19.32 0.51 2.59
C LEU A 124 -19.56 1.55 3.70
N TYR A 125 -18.59 1.73 4.59
CA TYR A 125 -18.68 2.72 5.64
C TYR A 125 -18.82 4.13 5.08
N CYS A 126 -17.93 4.52 4.16
CA CYS A 126 -17.97 5.84 3.55
C CYS A 126 -19.27 6.10 2.79
N ARG A 127 -19.75 5.13 2.01
CA ARG A 127 -21.04 5.24 1.30
C ARG A 127 -22.24 5.37 2.23
N LYS A 128 -22.18 4.74 3.40
CA LYS A 128 -23.27 4.79 4.38
C LYS A 128 -23.31 6.14 5.13
N HIS A 129 -22.15 6.67 5.52
CA HIS A 129 -22.07 7.81 6.44
C HIS A 129 -21.81 9.15 5.73
N PHE A 130 -21.14 9.14 4.56
CA PHE A 130 -20.76 10.37 3.86
C PHE A 130 -21.53 10.51 2.54
N ALA A 131 -22.23 11.65 2.41
CA ALA A 131 -23.01 11.93 1.20
C ALA A 131 -22.12 12.20 -0.03
N GLU A 132 -20.86 12.58 0.19
CA GLU A 132 -19.83 12.80 -0.81
C GLU A 132 -19.46 11.53 -1.56
N CYS A 133 -19.43 10.39 -0.86
CA CYS A 133 -19.06 9.08 -1.39
C CYS A 133 -20.17 8.39 -2.19
N ARG A 134 -21.42 8.91 -2.12
CA ARG A 134 -22.57 8.29 -2.80
C ARG A 134 -22.69 8.70 -4.27
N THR A 135 -22.32 9.94 -4.59
CA THR A 135 -22.51 10.51 -5.92
C THR A 135 -21.23 11.15 -6.42
N LEU A 136 -20.68 10.57 -7.48
CA LEU A 136 -19.54 11.16 -8.17
C LEU A 136 -20.03 12.36 -9.00
N LYS A 137 -19.42 13.51 -8.81
CA LYS A 137 -19.62 14.70 -9.63
C LYS A 137 -18.64 14.73 -10.80
N LYS A 138 -18.86 15.67 -11.74
CA LYS A 138 -17.95 15.88 -12.86
C LYS A 138 -16.54 16.29 -12.36
N PHE A 139 -15.52 15.80 -13.04
CA PHE A 139 -14.12 16.14 -12.80
C PHE A 139 -13.90 17.66 -12.89
N ASN A 140 -13.35 18.24 -11.85
CA ASN A 140 -13.01 19.65 -11.81
C ASN A 140 -11.51 19.85 -12.07
N LYS A 141 -11.18 20.30 -13.30
CA LYS A 141 -9.80 20.48 -13.75
C LYS A 141 -9.02 21.54 -12.93
N SER A 142 -9.71 22.57 -12.43
CA SER A 142 -9.08 23.62 -11.62
C SER A 142 -8.62 23.07 -10.27
N LEU A 143 -9.52 22.37 -9.57
CA LEU A 143 -9.20 21.69 -8.30
C LEU A 143 -8.11 20.64 -8.47
N PHE A 144 -8.18 19.85 -9.55
CA PHE A 144 -7.14 18.85 -9.84
C PHE A 144 -5.77 19.50 -10.02
N LYS A 145 -5.67 20.63 -10.72
CA LYS A 145 -4.40 21.35 -10.91
C LYS A 145 -3.84 21.85 -9.58
N GLU A 146 -4.67 22.36 -8.69
CA GLU A 146 -4.27 22.82 -7.36
C GLU A 146 -3.77 21.66 -6.49
N MET A 147 -4.54 20.57 -6.46
CA MET A 147 -4.15 19.32 -5.73
C MET A 147 -2.85 18.75 -6.27
N THR A 148 -2.67 18.70 -7.58
CA THR A 148 -1.45 18.17 -8.23
C THR A 148 -0.24 19.07 -7.95
N GLY A 149 -0.42 20.37 -7.89
CA GLY A 149 0.64 21.32 -7.51
C GLY A 149 1.15 21.06 -6.09
N PHE A 150 0.23 20.92 -5.13
CA PHE A 150 0.58 20.59 -3.74
C PHE A 150 1.20 19.20 -3.62
N ALA A 151 0.60 18.19 -4.27
CA ALA A 151 1.12 16.82 -4.27
C ALA A 151 2.51 16.73 -4.91
N GLY A 152 2.75 17.47 -6.01
CA GLY A 152 4.05 17.52 -6.68
C GLY A 152 5.15 18.04 -5.76
N TRP A 153 4.89 19.10 -5.01
CA TRP A 153 5.87 19.62 -4.05
C TRP A 153 6.15 18.65 -2.91
N SER A 154 5.10 18.04 -2.35
CA SER A 154 5.22 17.00 -1.32
C SER A 154 5.95 15.76 -1.83
N PHE A 155 5.77 15.42 -3.12
CA PHE A 155 6.46 14.29 -3.76
C PHE A 155 7.98 14.49 -3.76
N PHE A 156 8.49 15.68 -4.10
CA PHE A 156 9.94 15.92 -4.09
C PHE A 156 10.55 15.75 -2.71
N GLY A 157 9.88 16.24 -1.66
CA GLY A 157 10.33 16.04 -0.28
C GLY A 157 10.40 14.56 0.12
N ASN A 158 9.31 13.83 -0.12
CA ASN A 158 9.21 12.40 0.21
C ASN A 158 10.10 11.52 -0.67
N ALA A 159 10.24 11.85 -1.96
CA ALA A 159 11.12 11.13 -2.88
C ALA A 159 12.58 11.18 -2.45
N SER A 160 13.07 12.34 -2.00
CA SER A 160 14.44 12.49 -1.50
C SER A 160 14.70 11.60 -0.30
N TRP A 161 13.76 11.51 0.64
CA TRP A 161 13.87 10.64 1.80
C TRP A 161 13.81 9.16 1.43
N THR A 162 12.90 8.78 0.54
CA THR A 162 12.75 7.39 0.05
C THR A 162 13.98 6.95 -0.74
N LEU A 163 14.52 7.81 -1.62
CA LEU A 163 15.74 7.52 -2.37
C LEU A 163 16.95 7.34 -1.45
N ASN A 164 17.04 8.11 -0.38
CA ASN A 164 18.10 7.94 0.60
C ASN A 164 18.00 6.58 1.31
N SER A 165 16.84 6.21 1.82
CA SER A 165 16.64 4.95 2.56
C SER A 165 16.72 3.72 1.67
N GLN A 166 15.94 3.68 0.59
CA GLN A 166 15.85 2.53 -0.33
C GLN A 166 17.07 2.45 -1.26
N GLY A 167 17.66 3.60 -1.63
CA GLY A 167 18.87 3.64 -2.43
C GLY A 167 20.05 2.97 -1.73
N VAL A 168 20.19 3.16 -0.43
CA VAL A 168 21.21 2.45 0.35
C VAL A 168 20.96 0.95 0.40
N ASP A 169 19.70 0.49 0.48
CA ASP A 169 19.37 -0.93 0.45
C ASP A 169 19.72 -1.56 -0.92
N ILE A 170 19.49 -0.84 -2.01
CA ILE A 170 19.90 -1.27 -3.36
C ILE A 170 21.43 -1.36 -3.45
N LEU A 171 22.15 -0.36 -2.98
CA LEU A 171 23.61 -0.35 -3.00
C LEU A 171 24.20 -1.49 -2.16
N ILE A 172 23.65 -1.74 -0.95
CA ILE A 172 24.09 -2.85 -0.12
C ILE A 172 23.85 -4.18 -0.81
N ASN A 173 22.70 -4.36 -1.48
CA ASN A 173 22.42 -5.58 -2.22
C ASN A 173 23.41 -5.78 -3.38
N LEU A 174 23.71 -4.73 -4.15
CA LEU A 174 24.61 -4.78 -5.28
C LEU A 174 26.08 -5.08 -4.88
N PHE A 175 26.55 -4.48 -3.81
CA PHE A 175 27.95 -4.57 -3.43
C PHE A 175 28.26 -5.65 -2.39
N PHE A 176 27.31 -5.95 -1.51
CA PHE A 176 27.53 -6.85 -0.36
C PHE A 176 26.62 -8.07 -0.34
N GLY A 177 25.67 -8.14 -1.27
CA GLY A 177 24.78 -9.29 -1.45
C GLY A 177 23.59 -9.35 -0.50
N VAL A 178 22.79 -10.41 -0.69
CA VAL A 178 21.46 -10.57 -0.08
C VAL A 178 21.50 -10.72 1.44
N THR A 179 22.53 -11.39 1.97
CA THR A 179 22.64 -11.68 3.41
C THR A 179 22.79 -10.41 4.25
N LEU A 180 23.65 -9.49 3.82
CA LEU A 180 23.84 -8.22 4.53
C LEU A 180 22.63 -7.31 4.40
N ASN A 181 21.98 -7.35 3.22
CA ASN A 181 20.74 -6.61 2.99
C ASN A 181 19.59 -7.12 3.88
N ALA A 182 19.48 -8.44 4.07
CA ALA A 182 18.51 -9.03 4.99
C ALA A 182 18.77 -8.62 6.46
N ALA A 183 20.02 -8.65 6.90
CA ALA A 183 20.39 -8.21 8.25
C ALA A 183 20.04 -6.72 8.48
N ARG A 184 20.30 -5.85 7.49
CA ARG A 184 19.90 -4.45 7.53
C ARG A 184 18.39 -4.28 7.55
N GLY A 185 17.64 -5.08 6.78
CA GLY A 185 16.17 -5.07 6.79
C GLY A 185 15.62 -5.32 8.20
N ILE A 186 16.17 -6.30 8.92
CA ILE A 186 15.80 -6.59 10.31
C ILE A 186 16.15 -5.40 11.21
N ALA A 187 17.34 -4.83 11.08
CA ALA A 187 17.75 -3.65 11.87
C ALA A 187 16.85 -2.44 11.63
N ASN A 188 16.48 -2.18 10.36
CA ASN A 188 15.55 -1.12 9.99
C ASN A 188 14.15 -1.37 10.56
N GLN A 189 13.69 -2.61 10.62
CA GLN A 189 12.40 -2.97 11.19
C GLN A 189 12.36 -2.69 12.70
N VAL A 190 13.41 -3.05 13.43
CA VAL A 190 13.55 -2.73 14.85
C VAL A 190 13.58 -1.22 15.08
N ASN A 191 14.36 -0.50 14.28
CA ASN A 191 14.44 0.96 14.36
C ASN A 191 13.08 1.63 14.09
N SER A 192 12.32 1.15 13.10
CA SER A 192 10.98 1.66 12.77
C SER A 192 9.98 1.44 13.91
N ILE A 193 10.06 0.31 14.61
CA ILE A 193 9.22 0.05 15.78
C ILE A 193 9.54 1.04 16.92
N VAL A 194 10.82 1.25 17.21
CA VAL A 194 11.26 2.21 18.24
C VAL A 194 10.86 3.63 17.89
N GLN A 195 11.08 4.04 16.63
CA GLN A 195 10.68 5.38 16.17
C GLN A 195 9.15 5.56 16.18
N GLY A 196 8.38 4.53 15.82
CA GLY A 196 6.93 4.55 15.92
C GLY A 196 6.45 4.77 17.36
N PHE A 197 7.12 4.13 18.31
CA PHE A 197 6.83 4.32 19.72
C PHE A 197 7.11 5.77 20.16
N VAL A 198 8.28 6.29 19.83
CA VAL A 198 8.69 7.68 20.15
C VAL A 198 7.77 8.71 19.50
N SER A 199 7.41 8.52 18.23
CA SER A 199 6.53 9.47 17.53
C SER A 199 5.12 9.51 18.13
N ASN A 200 4.57 8.38 18.54
CA ASN A 200 3.27 8.33 19.19
C ASN A 200 3.28 9.07 20.55
N PHE A 201 4.37 8.98 21.30
CA PHE A 201 4.53 9.77 22.52
C PHE A 201 4.64 11.27 22.23
N MET A 202 5.40 11.66 21.20
CA MET A 202 5.55 13.08 20.83
C MET A 202 4.23 13.72 20.37
N VAL A 203 3.41 13.00 19.62
CA VAL A 203 2.10 13.49 19.17
C VAL A 203 1.13 13.69 20.35
N THR A 204 1.27 12.91 21.42
CA THR A 204 0.40 13.01 22.60
C THR A 204 0.82 14.17 23.54
N MET A 205 2.06 14.66 23.41
CA MET A 205 2.63 15.72 24.28
C MET A 205 2.55 17.13 23.66
N ASN A 206 2.15 17.27 22.38
CA ASN A 206 1.89 18.52 21.67
C ASN A 206 0.39 18.77 21.52
#